data_9ade2c69b2b21d9ae8ac2db91a53671c
#
_entry.id   9ade2c69b2b21d9ae8ac2db91a53671c
#
_cell.length_a   1.000
_cell.length_b   1.000
_cell.length_c   1.000
_cell.angle_alpha   90.00
_cell.angle_beta   90.00
_cell.angle_gamma   90.00
#
_symmetry.space_group_name_H-M   'P 1'
#
loop_
_entity.id
_entity.type
_entity.pdbx_description
1 polymer ?
#
loop_
_entity_poly.entity_id
_entity_poly.type
_entity_poly.pdbx_seq_one_letter_code
_entity_poly.pdbx_strand_id
1 'polypeptide(L)'
;MKNKKQFGLIGKNIEYSFSRRFFLEKFNSNDKYLNFSYINYDIKSIEEIDNVFKQKNLCGLNVTIPYKEKIINCLDEISNQAKEIGAVNTICFDNQRKIGYNTDIFGFSKSLEINEINNIDSVLILGSGGAAKTISYFCINNNIPYNIVSRKPSNSYISYKSLNEKHFIKKVLIVNCTPIGTFPDIDRCPDLPYNLINKENVIFDLVYNPSETLLMKKGKERVCKSINGHEMLRFQAEKSLELWAETFK
;
A
#
# COMPACT_ATOMS: atom_id res chain seq x y z
N MET A 1 2.16 34.56 -13.71
CA MET A 1 1.94 33.72 -12.54
C MET A 1 2.21 32.27 -12.92
N LYS A 2 3.13 31.54 -12.28
CA LYS A 2 3.35 30.13 -12.60
C LYS A 2 2.06 29.35 -12.27
N ASN A 3 1.56 28.55 -13.20
CA ASN A 3 0.34 27.76 -13.00
C ASN A 3 0.49 26.85 -11.79
N LYS A 4 -0.48 26.92 -10.88
CA LYS A 4 -0.52 26.11 -9.68
C LYS A 4 -0.80 24.63 -10.09
N LYS A 5 0.09 23.70 -9.72
CA LYS A 5 -0.07 22.27 -10.00
C LYS A 5 -0.72 21.59 -8.79
N GLN A 6 -1.76 20.82 -9.04
CA GLN A 6 -2.54 20.17 -7.99
C GLN A 6 -2.37 18.66 -8.06
N PHE A 7 -2.07 18.09 -6.90
CA PHE A 7 -2.01 16.65 -6.67
C PHE A 7 -2.99 16.26 -5.58
N GLY A 8 -3.24 14.98 -5.41
CA GLY A 8 -4.12 14.58 -4.32
C GLY A 8 -4.18 13.09 -4.08
N LEU A 9 -4.92 12.72 -3.03
CA LEU A 9 -5.23 11.36 -2.67
C LEU A 9 -6.73 11.13 -2.84
N ILE A 10 -7.09 10.05 -3.51
CA ILE A 10 -8.46 9.56 -3.60
C ILE A 10 -8.61 8.37 -2.65
N GLY A 11 -9.64 8.41 -1.83
CA GLY A 11 -9.98 7.32 -0.91
C GLY A 11 -11.32 7.55 -0.24
N LYS A 12 -11.62 6.75 0.76
CA LYS A 12 -12.81 6.92 1.61
C LYS A 12 -12.38 6.97 3.06
N ASN A 13 -12.88 7.98 3.82
CA ASN A 13 -12.49 8.24 5.21
C ASN A 13 -10.98 8.50 5.35
N ILE A 14 -10.45 9.41 4.54
CA ILE A 14 -8.99 9.65 4.41
C ILE A 14 -8.53 10.98 5.06
N GLU A 15 -9.31 11.57 5.95
CA GLU A 15 -8.98 12.84 6.62
C GLU A 15 -7.60 12.83 7.29
N TYR A 16 -7.25 11.72 7.92
CA TYR A 16 -5.99 11.52 8.65
C TYR A 16 -4.86 10.94 7.79
N SER A 17 -4.93 11.08 6.46
CA SER A 17 -3.94 10.51 5.56
C SER A 17 -2.55 11.10 5.77
N PHE A 18 -1.57 10.22 5.96
CA PHE A 18 -0.15 10.56 5.97
C PHE A 18 0.31 11.18 4.65
N SER A 19 -0.22 10.74 3.51
CA SER A 19 0.22 11.18 2.18
C SER A 19 0.14 12.69 2.02
N ARG A 20 -0.97 13.31 2.50
CA ARG A 20 -1.13 14.77 2.43
C ARG A 20 -0.02 15.49 3.19
N ARG A 21 0.28 15.06 4.42
CA ARG A 21 1.35 15.67 5.23
C ARG A 21 2.71 15.49 4.55
N PHE A 22 3.03 14.27 4.13
CA PHE A 22 4.29 13.96 3.46
C PHE A 22 4.52 14.83 2.22
N PHE A 23 3.53 14.92 1.32
CA PHE A 23 3.68 15.70 0.10
C PHE A 23 3.75 17.20 0.36
N LEU A 24 2.99 17.74 1.32
CA LEU A 24 3.07 19.15 1.68
C LEU A 24 4.43 19.51 2.29
N GLU A 25 4.98 18.67 3.16
CA GLU A 25 6.34 18.84 3.70
C GLU A 25 7.38 18.80 2.57
N LYS A 26 7.27 17.83 1.66
CA LYS A 26 8.16 17.66 0.51
C LYS A 26 8.07 18.86 -0.47
N PHE A 27 6.88 19.38 -0.70
CA PHE A 27 6.69 20.52 -1.59
C PHE A 27 7.21 21.83 -0.97
N ASN A 28 7.07 22.02 0.31
CA ASN A 28 7.56 23.19 1.03
C ASN A 28 9.08 23.19 1.23
N SER A 29 9.72 22.03 1.22
CA SER A 29 11.16 21.88 1.43
C SER A 29 12.01 22.04 0.18
N ASN A 30 11.40 22.28 -1.01
CA ASN A 30 12.13 22.35 -2.26
C ASN A 30 11.52 23.37 -3.23
N ASP A 31 12.29 24.35 -3.62
CA ASP A 31 11.88 25.46 -4.52
C ASP A 31 11.30 24.97 -5.86
N LYS A 32 11.70 23.79 -6.32
CA LYS A 32 11.15 23.15 -7.51
C LYS A 32 9.63 22.96 -7.44
N TYR A 33 9.08 22.82 -6.23
CA TYR A 33 7.69 22.48 -5.97
C TYR A 33 6.86 23.62 -5.36
N LEU A 34 7.37 24.87 -5.32
CA LEU A 34 6.71 26.03 -4.71
C LEU A 34 5.26 26.27 -5.13
N ASN A 35 4.88 25.80 -6.34
CA ASN A 35 3.53 25.96 -6.86
C ASN A 35 2.70 24.66 -6.79
N PHE A 36 3.17 23.66 -6.05
CA PHE A 36 2.47 22.40 -5.91
C PHE A 36 1.57 22.42 -4.67
N SER A 37 0.43 21.75 -4.78
CA SER A 37 -0.50 21.54 -3.68
C SER A 37 -0.96 20.09 -3.64
N TYR A 38 -1.31 19.60 -2.46
CA TYR A 38 -1.82 18.23 -2.30
C TYR A 38 -3.14 18.25 -1.50
N ILE A 39 -4.17 17.62 -2.05
CA ILE A 39 -5.54 17.65 -1.50
C ILE A 39 -6.04 16.22 -1.28
N ASN A 40 -6.81 15.99 -0.22
CA ASN A 40 -7.54 14.74 -0.04
C ASN A 40 -8.89 14.86 -0.73
N TYR A 41 -9.16 13.95 -1.67
CA TYR A 41 -10.45 13.74 -2.29
C TYR A 41 -11.15 12.56 -1.61
N ASP A 42 -11.85 12.85 -0.53
CA ASP A 42 -12.65 11.87 0.19
C ASP A 42 -13.97 11.66 -0.54
N ILE A 43 -14.09 10.58 -1.30
CA ILE A 43 -15.28 10.26 -2.09
C ILE A 43 -16.02 9.07 -1.48
N LYS A 44 -17.35 9.13 -1.52
CA LYS A 44 -18.21 8.08 -0.94
C LYS A 44 -18.27 6.85 -1.83
N SER A 45 -18.15 7.06 -3.14
CA SER A 45 -18.20 6.01 -4.16
C SER A 45 -17.31 6.35 -5.35
N ILE A 46 -16.97 5.33 -6.17
CA ILE A 46 -16.08 5.51 -7.33
C ILE A 46 -16.73 6.33 -8.44
N GLU A 47 -18.06 6.39 -8.49
CA GLU A 47 -18.83 7.16 -9.46
C GLU A 47 -18.60 8.67 -9.34
N GLU A 48 -18.10 9.14 -8.18
CA GLU A 48 -17.76 10.55 -7.98
C GLU A 48 -16.41 10.94 -8.63
N ILE A 49 -15.66 9.98 -9.17
CA ILE A 49 -14.29 10.19 -9.67
C ILE A 49 -14.23 11.20 -10.80
N ASP A 50 -15.24 11.28 -11.66
CA ASP A 50 -15.27 12.22 -12.77
C ASP A 50 -15.26 13.67 -12.30
N ASN A 51 -15.82 13.96 -11.13
CA ASN A 51 -15.76 15.30 -10.52
C ASN A 51 -14.34 15.65 -10.06
N VAL A 52 -13.57 14.65 -9.63
CA VAL A 52 -12.16 14.83 -9.29
C VAL A 52 -11.33 15.07 -10.55
N PHE A 53 -11.54 14.28 -11.59
CA PHE A 53 -10.81 14.43 -12.87
C PHE A 53 -11.05 15.76 -13.58
N LYS A 54 -12.20 16.40 -13.33
CA LYS A 54 -12.52 17.73 -13.88
C LYS A 54 -11.86 18.90 -13.12
N GLN A 55 -11.12 18.63 -12.04
CA GLN A 55 -10.46 19.70 -11.29
C GLN A 55 -9.37 20.38 -12.14
N LYS A 56 -9.39 21.72 -12.12
CA LYS A 56 -8.39 22.52 -12.85
C LYS A 56 -7.00 22.30 -12.29
N ASN A 57 -6.01 22.22 -13.17
CA ASN A 57 -4.58 22.07 -12.82
C ASN A 57 -4.25 20.76 -12.09
N LEU A 58 -5.10 19.74 -12.17
CA LEU A 58 -4.82 18.41 -11.63
C LEU A 58 -3.70 17.77 -12.46
N CYS A 59 -2.62 17.37 -11.78
CA CYS A 59 -1.40 16.85 -12.41
C CYS A 59 -1.06 15.43 -11.99
N GLY A 60 -1.62 14.94 -10.89
CA GLY A 60 -1.38 13.58 -10.43
C GLY A 60 -2.26 13.24 -9.22
N LEU A 61 -2.55 11.95 -9.07
CA LEU A 61 -3.33 11.45 -7.96
C LEU A 61 -2.72 10.18 -7.39
N ASN A 62 -2.74 10.05 -6.07
CA ASN A 62 -2.65 8.74 -5.44
C ASN A 62 -4.05 8.17 -5.21
N VAL A 63 -4.14 6.85 -5.13
CA VAL A 63 -5.38 6.12 -4.87
C VAL A 63 -5.17 5.17 -3.71
N THR A 64 -6.10 5.19 -2.74
CA THR A 64 -6.07 4.28 -1.60
C THR A 64 -7.39 3.51 -1.44
N ILE A 65 -7.54 2.82 -0.34
CA ILE A 65 -8.73 2.03 0.01
C ILE A 65 -9.99 2.90 -0.10
N PRO A 66 -11.09 2.37 -0.70
CA PRO A 66 -11.25 1.04 -1.29
C PRO A 66 -11.13 1.02 -2.82
N TYR A 67 -10.47 2.01 -3.42
CA TYR A 67 -10.61 2.30 -4.85
C TYR A 67 -9.46 1.79 -5.74
N LYS A 68 -8.37 1.23 -5.19
CA LYS A 68 -7.19 0.79 -5.96
C LYS A 68 -7.49 -0.17 -7.12
N GLU A 69 -8.53 -1.00 -6.98
CA GLU A 69 -8.97 -1.93 -8.02
C GLU A 69 -10.02 -1.27 -8.94
N LYS A 70 -10.98 -0.58 -8.35
CA LYS A 70 -12.12 0.01 -9.07
C LYS A 70 -11.71 1.13 -10.03
N ILE A 71 -10.67 1.88 -9.67
CA ILE A 71 -10.16 3.03 -10.44
C ILE A 71 -9.65 2.62 -11.83
N ILE A 72 -9.23 1.36 -12.00
CA ILE A 72 -8.71 0.82 -13.26
C ILE A 72 -9.68 1.10 -14.42
N ASN A 73 -10.99 0.90 -14.18
CA ASN A 73 -12.02 1.08 -15.21
C ASN A 73 -12.30 2.56 -15.56
N CYS A 74 -11.70 3.50 -14.82
CA CYS A 74 -11.86 4.94 -15.03
C CYS A 74 -10.63 5.58 -15.70
N LEU A 75 -9.62 4.77 -16.05
CA LEU A 75 -8.36 5.21 -16.62
C LEU A 75 -8.29 4.91 -18.12
N ASP A 76 -7.51 5.72 -18.85
CA ASP A 76 -7.32 5.55 -20.28
C ASP A 76 -6.26 4.47 -20.57
N GLU A 77 -5.28 4.34 -19.67
CA GLU A 77 -4.17 3.39 -19.79
C GLU A 77 -3.69 2.96 -18.40
N ILE A 78 -3.11 1.79 -18.30
CA ILE A 78 -2.43 1.29 -17.10
C ILE A 78 -1.10 0.63 -17.48
N SER A 79 -0.05 0.86 -16.69
CA SER A 79 1.24 0.22 -16.89
C SER A 79 1.12 -1.31 -16.85
N ASN A 80 1.99 -2.02 -17.58
CA ASN A 80 1.98 -3.48 -17.59
C ASN A 80 2.06 -4.06 -16.18
N GLN A 81 2.92 -3.50 -15.32
CA GLN A 81 3.04 -3.92 -13.93
C GLN A 81 1.73 -3.72 -13.15
N ALA A 82 1.07 -2.55 -13.26
CA ALA A 82 -0.21 -2.31 -12.58
C ALA A 82 -1.33 -3.21 -13.11
N LYS A 83 -1.28 -3.59 -14.40
CA LYS A 83 -2.20 -4.54 -15.03
C LYS A 83 -2.03 -5.95 -14.45
N GLU A 84 -0.80 -6.42 -14.33
CA GLU A 84 -0.50 -7.73 -13.74
C GLU A 84 -0.86 -7.79 -12.25
N ILE A 85 -0.63 -6.71 -11.51
CA ILE A 85 -1.03 -6.57 -10.10
C ILE A 85 -2.56 -6.53 -9.97
N GLY A 86 -3.27 -5.91 -10.92
CA GLY A 86 -4.70 -5.67 -10.85
C GLY A 86 -5.09 -4.60 -9.82
N ALA A 87 -4.19 -3.64 -9.53
CA ALA A 87 -4.43 -2.52 -8.64
C ALA A 87 -3.57 -1.31 -9.01
N VAL A 88 -4.15 -0.11 -8.92
CA VAL A 88 -3.49 1.17 -9.17
C VAL A 88 -3.50 1.99 -7.89
N ASN A 89 -2.36 2.57 -7.51
CA ASN A 89 -2.25 3.52 -6.39
C ASN A 89 -1.72 4.89 -6.81
N THR A 90 -1.33 5.07 -8.08
CA THR A 90 -0.80 6.33 -8.61
C THR A 90 -1.34 6.56 -10.02
N ILE A 91 -1.84 7.78 -10.28
CA ILE A 91 -2.33 8.22 -11.59
C ILE A 91 -1.49 9.41 -12.05
N CYS A 92 -0.98 9.32 -13.26
CA CYS A 92 -0.33 10.42 -13.97
C CYS A 92 -1.26 10.96 -15.06
N PHE A 93 -1.19 12.26 -15.29
CA PHE A 93 -1.90 12.92 -16.39
C PHE A 93 -0.88 13.31 -17.47
N ASP A 94 -0.95 12.65 -18.63
CA ASP A 94 -0.12 12.94 -19.79
C ASP A 94 -1.00 13.31 -20.98
N ASN A 95 -0.91 14.55 -21.45
CA ASN A 95 -1.71 15.07 -22.57
C ASN A 95 -3.22 14.74 -22.44
N GLN A 96 -3.79 14.95 -21.25
CA GLN A 96 -5.16 14.62 -20.83
C GLN A 96 -5.44 13.12 -20.66
N ARG A 97 -4.53 12.20 -21.00
CA ARG A 97 -4.68 10.79 -20.70
C ARG A 97 -4.36 10.51 -19.24
N LYS A 98 -5.18 9.67 -18.63
CA LYS A 98 -5.02 9.17 -17.25
C LYS A 98 -4.33 7.81 -17.29
N ILE A 99 -3.08 7.78 -16.85
CA ILE A 99 -2.25 6.57 -16.87
C ILE A 99 -2.05 6.07 -15.43
N GLY A 100 -2.41 4.82 -15.19
CA GLY A 100 -2.36 4.18 -13.87
C GLY A 100 -1.07 3.39 -13.63
N TYR A 101 -0.51 3.55 -12.43
CA TYR A 101 0.69 2.86 -11.96
C TYR A 101 0.45 2.22 -10.59
N ASN A 102 1.32 1.27 -10.23
CA ASN A 102 1.39 0.76 -8.87
C ASN A 102 2.77 1.03 -8.28
N THR A 103 2.88 2.01 -7.38
CA THR A 103 4.13 2.33 -6.68
C THR A 103 4.26 1.60 -5.34
N ASP A 104 3.20 0.93 -4.86
CA ASP A 104 3.25 0.14 -3.64
C ASP A 104 4.28 -1.00 -3.75
N ILE A 105 4.40 -1.61 -4.93
CA ILE A 105 5.38 -2.69 -5.17
C ILE A 105 6.82 -2.20 -4.99
N PHE A 106 7.12 -0.99 -5.47
CA PHE A 106 8.42 -0.37 -5.26
C PHE A 106 8.65 -0.09 -3.76
N GLY A 107 7.65 0.50 -3.10
CA GLY A 107 7.71 0.79 -1.66
C GLY A 107 7.93 -0.47 -0.83
N PHE A 108 7.21 -1.55 -1.12
CA PHE A 108 7.35 -2.82 -0.43
C PHE A 108 8.73 -3.44 -0.62
N SER A 109 9.17 -3.59 -1.87
CA SER A 109 10.47 -4.18 -2.20
C SER A 109 11.62 -3.40 -1.55
N LYS A 110 11.57 -2.06 -1.61
CA LYS A 110 12.59 -1.21 -0.99
C LYS A 110 12.58 -1.30 0.53
N SER A 111 11.41 -1.45 1.13
CA SER A 111 11.30 -1.66 2.58
C SER A 111 11.88 -2.99 3.05
N LEU A 112 11.74 -4.05 2.27
CA LEU A 112 12.39 -5.33 2.57
C LEU A 112 13.91 -5.19 2.50
N GLU A 113 14.41 -4.53 1.44
CA GLU A 113 15.84 -4.30 1.23
C GLU A 113 16.50 -3.56 2.41
N ILE A 114 15.98 -2.39 2.80
CA ILE A 114 16.56 -1.57 3.87
C ILE A 114 16.46 -2.21 5.26
N ASN A 115 15.49 -3.09 5.45
CA ASN A 115 15.34 -3.87 6.67
C ASN A 115 16.07 -5.22 6.63
N GLU A 116 16.87 -5.48 5.58
CA GLU A 116 17.63 -6.72 5.41
C GLU A 116 16.76 -7.99 5.51
N ILE A 117 15.51 -7.90 5.02
CA ILE A 117 14.59 -9.04 4.96
C ILE A 117 14.81 -9.76 3.63
N ASN A 118 15.61 -10.79 3.68
CA ASN A 118 16.00 -11.63 2.55
C ASN A 118 15.77 -13.12 2.87
N ASN A 119 16.00 -14.01 1.91
CA ASN A 119 15.90 -15.46 2.07
C ASN A 119 14.54 -15.89 2.68
N ILE A 120 13.44 -15.34 2.15
CA ILE A 120 12.07 -15.64 2.56
C ILE A 120 11.69 -16.99 1.95
N ASP A 121 11.34 -17.98 2.78
CA ASP A 121 10.89 -19.29 2.31
C ASP A 121 9.43 -19.28 1.85
N SER A 122 8.58 -18.49 2.51
CA SER A 122 7.18 -18.31 2.12
C SER A 122 6.58 -17.02 2.67
N VAL A 123 5.44 -16.61 2.12
CA VAL A 123 4.71 -15.41 2.58
C VAL A 123 3.30 -15.75 2.99
N LEU A 124 2.88 -15.24 4.14
CA LEU A 124 1.51 -15.30 4.62
C LEU A 124 0.89 -13.90 4.50
N ILE A 125 0.00 -13.73 3.53
CA ILE A 125 -0.63 -12.45 3.20
C ILE A 125 -1.97 -12.36 3.91
N LEU A 126 -2.12 -11.44 4.85
CA LEU A 126 -3.36 -11.26 5.61
C LEU A 126 -4.24 -10.21 4.93
N GLY A 127 -5.38 -10.63 4.38
CA GLY A 127 -6.28 -9.79 3.59
C GLY A 127 -6.22 -10.07 2.10
N SER A 128 -7.21 -9.59 1.34
CA SER A 128 -7.41 -9.91 -0.09
C SER A 128 -7.70 -8.68 -0.98
N GLY A 129 -7.38 -7.47 -0.51
CA GLY A 129 -7.57 -6.22 -1.24
C GLY A 129 -6.36 -5.83 -2.11
N GLY A 130 -6.37 -4.61 -2.65
CA GLY A 130 -5.34 -4.11 -3.56
C GLY A 130 -3.91 -4.22 -3.04
N ALA A 131 -3.67 -4.01 -1.73
CA ALA A 131 -2.34 -4.22 -1.14
C ALA A 131 -1.93 -5.70 -1.19
N ALA A 132 -2.85 -6.62 -0.87
CA ALA A 132 -2.58 -8.05 -0.96
C ALA A 132 -2.21 -8.50 -2.38
N LYS A 133 -2.87 -7.94 -3.40
CA LYS A 133 -2.52 -8.18 -4.81
C LYS A 133 -1.10 -7.74 -5.14
N THR A 134 -0.67 -6.59 -4.61
CA THR A 134 0.71 -6.12 -4.77
C THR A 134 1.72 -7.09 -4.15
N ILE A 135 1.43 -7.60 -2.95
CA ILE A 135 2.32 -8.57 -2.28
C ILE A 135 2.30 -9.93 -3.00
N SER A 136 1.14 -10.38 -3.49
CA SER A 136 1.05 -11.60 -4.31
C SER A 136 1.90 -11.49 -5.58
N TYR A 137 1.84 -10.34 -6.26
CA TYR A 137 2.68 -10.06 -7.42
C TYR A 137 4.17 -10.12 -7.08
N PHE A 138 4.58 -9.52 -5.95
CA PHE A 138 5.95 -9.65 -5.45
C PHE A 138 6.35 -11.12 -5.29
N CYS A 139 5.50 -11.93 -4.68
CA CYS A 139 5.78 -13.35 -4.46
C CYS A 139 5.94 -14.11 -5.79
N ILE A 140 5.04 -13.88 -6.75
CA ILE A 140 5.09 -14.51 -8.07
C ILE A 140 6.39 -14.17 -8.79
N ASN A 141 6.77 -12.91 -8.84
CA ASN A 141 7.97 -12.45 -9.57
C ASN A 141 9.29 -12.89 -8.91
N ASN A 142 9.27 -13.22 -7.63
CA ASN A 142 10.43 -13.73 -6.92
C ASN A 142 10.39 -15.25 -6.69
N ASN A 143 9.41 -15.96 -7.27
CA ASN A 143 9.18 -17.40 -7.09
C ASN A 143 9.07 -17.81 -5.62
N ILE A 144 8.43 -16.98 -4.79
CA ILE A 144 8.23 -17.25 -3.35
C ILE A 144 6.82 -17.83 -3.16
N PRO A 145 6.69 -19.02 -2.57
CA PRO A 145 5.40 -19.60 -2.19
C PRO A 145 4.62 -18.68 -1.25
N TYR A 146 3.31 -18.55 -1.44
CA TYR A 146 2.49 -17.71 -0.56
C TYR A 146 1.08 -18.28 -0.35
N ASN A 147 0.46 -17.86 0.74
CA ASN A 147 -0.94 -18.08 1.04
C ASN A 147 -1.63 -16.76 1.38
N ILE A 148 -2.82 -16.54 0.82
CA ILE A 148 -3.66 -15.41 1.19
C ILE A 148 -4.65 -15.88 2.25
N VAL A 149 -4.65 -15.19 3.40
CA VAL A 149 -5.56 -15.44 4.52
C VAL A 149 -6.69 -14.45 4.49
N SER A 150 -7.93 -14.93 4.43
CA SER A 150 -9.12 -14.07 4.35
C SER A 150 -10.21 -14.53 5.32
N ARG A 151 -11.03 -13.59 5.81
CA ARG A 151 -12.27 -13.87 6.55
C ARG A 151 -13.32 -14.55 5.66
N LYS A 152 -13.21 -14.40 4.35
CA LYS A 152 -14.05 -15.06 3.35
C LYS A 152 -13.18 -16.03 2.56
N PRO A 153 -13.02 -17.26 3.04
CA PRO A 153 -12.20 -18.24 2.34
C PRO A 153 -12.82 -18.61 0.99
N SER A 154 -11.99 -19.03 0.07
CA SER A 154 -12.36 -19.52 -1.27
C SER A 154 -11.33 -20.57 -1.71
N ASN A 155 -11.46 -21.07 -2.93
CA ASN A 155 -10.43 -21.96 -3.48
C ASN A 155 -9.03 -21.35 -3.54
N SER A 156 -8.95 -20.00 -3.55
CA SER A 156 -7.67 -19.25 -3.62
C SER A 156 -7.23 -18.65 -2.28
N TYR A 157 -8.09 -18.68 -1.25
CA TYR A 157 -7.84 -18.03 0.03
C TYR A 157 -8.13 -18.99 1.18
N ILE A 158 -7.19 -19.10 2.12
CA ILE A 158 -7.38 -19.89 3.33
C ILE A 158 -8.03 -19.05 4.44
N SER A 159 -8.66 -19.71 5.40
CA SER A 159 -9.24 -19.04 6.57
C SER A 159 -8.21 -18.88 7.68
N TYR A 160 -8.40 -17.91 8.58
CA TYR A 160 -7.58 -17.80 9.79
C TYR A 160 -7.64 -19.08 10.65
N LYS A 161 -8.80 -19.77 10.68
CA LYS A 161 -9.00 -21.02 11.45
C LYS A 161 -8.25 -22.21 10.88
N SER A 162 -7.87 -22.18 9.59
CA SER A 162 -7.11 -23.25 8.94
C SER A 162 -5.60 -23.12 9.11
N LEU A 163 -5.14 -22.01 9.71
CA LEU A 163 -3.72 -21.82 10.01
C LEU A 163 -3.25 -22.84 11.06
N ASN A 164 -2.12 -23.48 10.76
CA ASN A 164 -1.48 -24.50 11.59
C ASN A 164 0.04 -24.41 11.48
N GLU A 165 0.76 -25.25 12.16
CA GLU A 165 2.22 -25.25 12.24
C GLU A 165 2.91 -25.18 10.87
N LYS A 166 2.37 -25.85 9.84
CA LYS A 166 2.97 -25.87 8.49
C LYS A 166 3.12 -24.46 7.88
N HIS A 167 2.28 -23.51 8.29
CA HIS A 167 2.30 -22.14 7.79
C HIS A 167 3.33 -21.24 8.47
N PHE A 168 4.06 -21.74 9.50
CA PHE A 168 5.01 -20.97 10.29
C PHE A 168 6.39 -21.61 10.36
N ILE A 169 6.61 -22.68 9.57
CA ILE A 169 7.90 -23.36 9.46
C ILE A 169 8.86 -22.50 8.63
N LYS A 170 10.12 -22.43 9.07
CA LYS A 170 11.20 -21.68 8.42
C LYS A 170 10.96 -20.16 8.45
N LYS A 171 11.61 -19.43 7.57
CA LYS A 171 11.53 -17.96 7.49
C LYS A 171 10.29 -17.51 6.74
N VAL A 172 9.17 -17.39 7.44
CA VAL A 172 7.90 -16.90 6.89
C VAL A 172 7.78 -15.41 7.09
N LEU A 173 7.49 -14.68 6.00
CA LEU A 173 7.12 -13.28 6.05
C LEU A 173 5.60 -13.16 6.19
N ILE A 174 5.13 -12.67 7.32
CA ILE A 174 3.71 -12.42 7.61
C ILE A 174 3.41 -10.97 7.29
N VAL A 175 2.61 -10.71 6.24
CA VAL A 175 2.29 -9.35 5.79
C VAL A 175 0.85 -9.00 6.12
N ASN A 176 0.62 -8.05 7.02
CA ASN A 176 -0.71 -7.54 7.30
C ASN A 176 -1.14 -6.50 6.24
N CYS A 177 -1.95 -6.94 5.28
CA CYS A 177 -2.57 -6.09 4.24
C CYS A 177 -3.99 -5.64 4.62
N THR A 178 -4.44 -5.91 5.86
CA THR A 178 -5.74 -5.47 6.37
C THR A 178 -5.62 -4.11 7.07
N PRO A 179 -6.71 -3.37 7.25
CA PRO A 179 -6.71 -2.15 8.08
C PRO A 179 -6.81 -2.44 9.60
N ILE A 180 -6.81 -3.71 10.02
CA ILE A 180 -6.95 -4.08 11.43
C ILE A 180 -5.74 -3.59 12.21
N GLY A 181 -5.98 -2.87 13.31
CA GLY A 181 -4.93 -2.26 14.14
C GLY A 181 -4.58 -0.83 13.76
N THR A 182 -5.22 -0.28 12.71
CA THR A 182 -5.09 1.15 12.34
C THR A 182 -5.91 2.03 13.29
N PHE A 183 -5.39 3.22 13.63
CA PHE A 183 -6.13 4.25 14.36
C PHE A 183 -7.49 4.53 13.70
N PRO A 184 -8.61 4.66 14.47
CA PRO A 184 -8.65 4.66 15.93
C PRO A 184 -8.72 3.27 16.59
N ASP A 185 -8.88 2.18 15.86
CA ASP A 185 -9.12 0.80 16.30
C ASP A 185 -7.78 0.07 16.61
N ILE A 186 -6.93 0.70 17.43
CA ILE A 186 -5.54 0.26 17.68
C ILE A 186 -5.41 -1.00 18.54
N ASP A 187 -6.46 -1.35 19.29
CA ASP A 187 -6.49 -2.49 20.21
C ASP A 187 -6.88 -3.81 19.54
N ARG A 188 -6.89 -3.82 18.20
CA ARG A 188 -7.19 -4.99 17.40
C ARG A 188 -5.99 -5.46 16.59
N CYS A 189 -5.94 -6.78 16.36
CA CYS A 189 -4.95 -7.38 15.46
C CYS A 189 -5.58 -8.54 14.70
N PRO A 190 -4.99 -9.00 13.58
CA PRO A 190 -5.42 -10.22 12.89
C PRO A 190 -5.43 -11.44 13.81
N ASP A 191 -6.41 -12.32 13.62
CA ASP A 191 -6.62 -13.51 14.46
C ASP A 191 -5.68 -14.66 14.07
N LEU A 192 -4.39 -14.51 14.41
CA LEU A 192 -3.35 -15.49 14.14
C LEU A 192 -3.14 -16.43 15.32
N PRO A 193 -2.72 -17.69 15.07
CA PRO A 193 -2.22 -18.59 16.13
C PRO A 193 -0.83 -18.11 16.60
N TYR A 194 -0.79 -17.05 17.41
CA TYR A 194 0.45 -16.38 17.83
C TYR A 194 1.46 -17.31 18.52
N ASN A 195 0.99 -18.39 19.15
CA ASN A 195 1.85 -19.42 19.74
C ASN A 195 2.71 -20.17 18.73
N LEU A 196 2.35 -20.16 17.44
CA LEU A 196 3.10 -20.78 16.34
C LEU A 196 4.13 -19.84 15.72
N ILE A 197 4.03 -18.53 15.96
CA ILE A 197 5.03 -17.54 15.50
C ILE A 197 6.31 -17.74 16.30
N ASN A 198 7.45 -17.69 15.62
CA ASN A 198 8.76 -17.92 16.22
C ASN A 198 9.79 -16.88 15.72
N LYS A 199 11.02 -16.95 16.26
CA LYS A 199 12.10 -15.99 15.99
C LYS A 199 12.57 -15.91 14.53
N GLU A 200 12.31 -16.95 13.73
CA GLU A 200 12.68 -16.98 12.30
C GLU A 200 11.66 -16.28 11.43
N ASN A 201 10.41 -16.16 11.91
CA ASN A 201 9.38 -15.44 11.19
C ASN A 201 9.63 -13.92 11.22
N VAL A 202 9.05 -13.21 10.26
CA VAL A 202 9.10 -11.75 10.19
C VAL A 202 7.68 -11.22 10.02
N ILE A 203 7.29 -10.25 10.81
CA ILE A 203 6.03 -9.53 10.65
C ILE A 203 6.30 -8.22 9.92
N PHE A 204 5.60 -8.01 8.81
CA PHE A 204 5.49 -6.73 8.12
C PHE A 204 4.06 -6.25 8.22
N ASP A 205 3.81 -5.30 9.11
CA ASP A 205 2.49 -4.69 9.22
C ASP A 205 2.41 -3.47 8.30
N LEU A 206 1.57 -3.51 7.26
CA LEU A 206 1.40 -2.35 6.37
C LEU A 206 0.70 -1.17 7.07
N VAL A 207 0.14 -1.37 8.26
CA VAL A 207 -0.32 -0.29 9.12
C VAL A 207 0.89 0.49 9.62
N TYR A 208 0.79 1.82 9.57
CA TYR A 208 1.84 2.77 9.99
C TYR A 208 1.40 3.69 11.14
N ASN A 209 0.13 3.72 11.45
CA ASN A 209 -0.44 4.47 12.57
C ASN A 209 -1.40 3.57 13.37
N PRO A 210 -1.01 3.19 14.58
CA PRO A 210 0.15 3.62 15.37
C PRO A 210 1.48 3.11 14.81
N SER A 211 2.58 3.69 15.24
CA SER A 211 3.94 3.27 14.84
C SER A 211 4.30 1.86 15.31
N GLU A 212 3.69 1.40 16.40
CA GLU A 212 3.75 0.04 16.91
C GLU A 212 2.33 -0.51 17.11
N THR A 213 1.91 -1.40 16.23
CA THR A 213 0.59 -2.03 16.29
C THR A 213 0.54 -3.17 17.31
N LEU A 214 -0.68 -3.60 17.68
CA LEU A 214 -0.85 -4.77 18.55
C LEU A 214 -0.28 -6.05 17.90
N LEU A 215 -0.37 -6.19 16.56
CA LEU A 215 0.25 -7.29 15.83
C LEU A 215 1.78 -7.31 16.04
N MET A 216 2.43 -6.16 15.93
CA MET A 216 3.89 -6.05 16.15
C MET A 216 4.28 -6.37 17.60
N LYS A 217 3.50 -5.89 18.59
CA LYS A 217 3.72 -6.21 19.99
C LYS A 217 3.68 -7.71 20.24
N LYS A 218 2.64 -8.40 19.74
CA LYS A 218 2.52 -9.86 19.84
C LYS A 218 3.66 -10.60 19.11
N GLY A 219 4.15 -10.07 17.99
CA GLY A 219 5.33 -10.60 17.33
C GLY A 219 6.59 -10.50 18.18
N LYS A 220 6.81 -9.36 18.83
CA LYS A 220 7.96 -9.14 19.74
C LYS A 220 7.94 -10.09 20.96
N GLU A 221 6.76 -10.38 21.52
CA GLU A 221 6.60 -11.39 22.58
C GLU A 221 7.09 -12.78 22.13
N ARG A 222 7.09 -13.04 20.84
CA ARG A 222 7.59 -14.28 20.21
C ARG A 222 9.02 -14.15 19.64
N VAL A 223 9.72 -13.07 20.00
CA VAL A 223 11.07 -12.75 19.53
C VAL A 223 11.14 -12.64 17.99
N CYS A 224 10.00 -12.37 17.35
CA CYS A 224 9.86 -12.21 15.91
C CYS A 224 10.24 -10.78 15.49
N LYS A 225 11.06 -10.64 14.43
CA LYS A 225 11.35 -9.33 13.84
C LYS A 225 10.05 -8.73 13.33
N SER A 226 9.75 -7.50 13.72
CA SER A 226 8.50 -6.81 13.31
C SER A 226 8.81 -5.40 12.80
N ILE A 227 8.28 -5.08 11.62
CA ILE A 227 8.40 -3.75 10.99
C ILE A 227 7.02 -3.24 10.61
N ASN A 228 6.87 -1.92 10.58
CA ASN A 228 5.62 -1.27 10.16
C ASN A 228 5.68 -0.75 8.71
N GLY A 229 4.54 -0.26 8.21
CA GLY A 229 4.39 0.22 6.84
C GLY A 229 4.97 1.61 6.56
N HIS A 230 5.61 2.29 7.52
CA HIS A 230 6.03 3.68 7.36
C HIS A 230 7.02 3.89 6.20
N GLU A 231 8.07 3.06 6.13
CA GLU A 231 9.06 3.16 5.05
C GLU A 231 8.45 2.80 3.68
N MET A 232 7.59 1.77 3.63
CA MET A 232 6.86 1.44 2.40
C MET A 232 6.03 2.63 1.92
N LEU A 233 5.33 3.29 2.84
CA LEU A 233 4.51 4.47 2.55
C LEU A 233 5.36 5.64 2.03
N ARG A 234 6.55 5.86 2.61
CA ARG A 234 7.49 6.88 2.17
C ARG A 234 8.00 6.58 0.75
N PHE A 235 8.51 5.39 0.52
CA PHE A 235 9.09 5.03 -0.78
C PHE A 235 8.07 5.03 -1.93
N GLN A 236 6.84 4.53 -1.69
CA GLN A 236 5.82 4.58 -2.72
C GLN A 236 5.41 6.02 -3.06
N ALA A 237 5.40 6.93 -2.07
CA ALA A 237 5.11 8.34 -2.29
C ALA A 237 6.23 9.05 -3.06
N GLU A 238 7.49 8.77 -2.74
CA GLU A 238 8.65 9.27 -3.50
C GLU A 238 8.59 8.78 -4.95
N LYS A 239 8.27 7.51 -5.17
CA LYS A 239 8.12 6.95 -6.52
C LYS A 239 6.96 7.57 -7.29
N SER A 240 5.84 7.89 -6.62
CA SER A 240 4.75 8.63 -7.23
C SER A 240 5.19 10.03 -7.70
N LEU A 241 5.98 10.72 -6.87
CA LEU A 241 6.52 12.04 -7.23
C LEU A 241 7.48 11.98 -8.43
N GLU A 242 8.31 10.94 -8.52
CA GLU A 242 9.17 10.71 -9.69
C GLU A 242 8.34 10.56 -10.97
N LEU A 243 7.31 9.69 -10.96
CA LEU A 243 6.43 9.48 -12.10
C LEU A 243 5.71 10.76 -12.52
N TRP A 244 5.20 11.53 -11.56
CA TRP A 244 4.58 12.83 -11.87
C TRP A 244 5.60 13.83 -12.45
N ALA A 245 6.85 13.83 -11.96
CA ALA A 245 7.87 14.72 -12.47
C ALA A 245 8.24 14.43 -13.94
N GLU A 246 8.09 13.22 -14.41
CA GLU A 246 8.31 12.82 -15.80
C GLU A 246 7.26 13.42 -16.76
N THR A 247 6.03 13.66 -16.28
CA THR A 247 4.94 14.25 -17.09
C THR A 247 5.04 15.78 -17.23
N PHE A 248 6.03 16.42 -16.60
CA PHE A 248 6.20 17.90 -16.62
C PHE A 248 7.41 18.37 -17.43
N LYS A 249 8.05 17.46 -18.15
CA LYS A 249 9.21 17.77 -19.00
C LYS A 249 8.80 18.38 -20.34
#